data_89f6205550ca64abe9b70f05c8b9a4d6
#
_entry.id   89f6205550ca64abe9b70f05c8b9a4d6
#
_cell.length_a   1.000
_cell.length_b   1.000
_cell.length_c   1.000
_cell.angle_alpha   90.00
_cell.angle_beta   90.00
_cell.angle_gamma   90.00
#
_symmetry.space_group_name_H-M   'P 1'
#
loop_
_entity.id
_entity.type
_entity.pdbx_description
1 polymer ?
#
loop_
_entity_poly.entity_id
_entity_poly.type
_entity_poly.pdbx_seq_one_letter_code
_entity_poly.pdbx_strand_id
1 'polypeptide(L)' 'MKFPSKEQIEQYRREYPVGCRVELVSMDDPQAPTKGTRGTVRGVDDIGNLLVRWDNGSGLNAVLGVDVVRKIRG' A
#
# COMPACT_ATOMS: atom_id res chain seq x y z
N MET A 1 -5.14 6.78 -18.43
CA MET A 1 -4.80 6.60 -17.02
C MET A 1 -3.57 7.42 -16.68
N LYS A 2 -3.63 8.21 -15.63
CA LYS A 2 -2.47 8.95 -15.17
C LYS A 2 -1.72 8.15 -14.11
N PHE A 3 -0.45 7.95 -14.35
CA PHE A 3 0.43 7.42 -13.32
C PHE A 3 0.98 8.56 -12.47
N PRO A 4 1.35 8.31 -11.22
CA PRO A 4 1.99 9.32 -10.38
C PRO A 4 3.28 9.82 -11.02
N SER A 5 3.64 11.07 -10.76
CA SER A 5 4.93 11.60 -11.19
C SER A 5 6.07 10.93 -10.44
N LYS A 6 7.28 11.06 -10.97
CA LYS A 6 8.47 10.56 -10.29
C LYS A 6 8.61 11.15 -8.88
N GLU A 7 8.31 12.44 -8.74
CA GLU A 7 8.36 13.12 -7.44
C GLU A 7 7.34 12.57 -6.48
N GLN A 8 6.14 12.25 -6.97
CA GLN A 8 5.09 11.66 -6.15
C GLN A 8 5.49 10.26 -5.68
N ILE A 9 6.12 9.47 -6.56
CA ILE A 9 6.60 8.14 -6.19
C ILE A 9 7.69 8.23 -5.13
N GLU A 10 8.61 9.18 -5.27
CA GLU A 10 9.65 9.40 -4.27
C GLU A 10 9.06 9.79 -2.93
N GLN A 11 8.00 10.61 -2.93
CA GLN A 11 7.29 10.97 -1.71
C GLN A 11 6.64 9.74 -1.08
N TYR A 12 6.01 8.88 -1.87
CA TYR A 12 5.43 7.64 -1.37
C TYR A 12 6.49 6.74 -0.74
N ARG A 13 7.68 6.65 -1.34
CA ARG A 13 8.77 5.84 -0.80
C ARG A 13 9.29 6.38 0.54
N ARG A 14 9.26 7.69 0.72
CA ARG A 14 9.60 8.30 2.01
C ARG A 14 8.50 8.10 3.05
N GLU A 15 7.25 8.19 2.61
CA GLU A 15 6.10 8.04 3.49
C GLU A 15 5.90 6.60 3.94
N TYR A 16 6.16 5.65 3.04
CA TYR A 16 5.99 4.21 3.29
C TYR A 16 7.32 3.48 3.10
N PRO A 17 8.26 3.62 4.03
CA PRO A 17 9.53 2.92 3.91
C PRO A 17 9.34 1.40 4.08
N VAL A 18 10.25 0.64 3.48
CA VAL A 18 10.25 -0.82 3.60
C VAL A 18 10.25 -1.22 5.07
N GLY A 19 9.36 -2.12 5.42
CA GLY A 19 9.24 -2.63 6.78
C GLY A 19 8.20 -1.90 7.63
N CYS A 20 7.66 -0.75 7.19
CA CYS A 20 6.64 -0.08 7.97
C CYS A 20 5.33 -0.88 7.93
N ARG A 21 4.54 -0.73 9.00
CA ARG A 21 3.26 -1.43 9.12
C ARG A 21 2.12 -0.54 8.67
N VAL A 22 1.17 -1.14 7.97
CA VAL A 22 -0.02 -0.45 7.48
C VAL A 22 -1.27 -1.27 7.79
N GLU A 23 -2.40 -0.60 7.78
CA GLU A 23 -3.70 -1.21 7.96
C GLU A 23 -4.59 -0.83 6.77
N LEU A 24 -5.30 -1.79 6.21
CA LEU A 24 -6.20 -1.55 5.09
C LEU A 24 -7.44 -0.80 5.56
N VAL A 25 -7.70 0.33 4.92
CA VAL A 25 -8.90 1.15 5.18
C VAL A 25 -9.94 0.91 4.10
N SER A 26 -9.54 0.96 2.84
CA SER A 26 -10.48 0.81 1.71
C SER A 26 -9.77 0.27 0.48
N MET A 27 -10.35 -0.75 -0.13
CA MET A 27 -9.87 -1.28 -1.40
C MET A 27 -11.06 -1.89 -2.13
N ASP A 28 -11.37 -1.35 -3.31
CA ASP A 28 -12.50 -1.81 -4.11
C ASP A 28 -12.05 -2.91 -5.07
N ASP A 29 -11.88 -4.11 -4.54
CA ASP A 29 -11.44 -5.27 -5.30
C ASP A 29 -12.08 -6.50 -4.67
N PRO A 30 -12.68 -7.41 -5.48
CA PRO A 30 -13.30 -8.62 -4.94
C PRO A 30 -12.36 -9.52 -4.15
N GLN A 31 -11.05 -9.40 -4.41
CA GLN A 31 -10.04 -10.19 -3.70
C GLN A 31 -9.33 -9.42 -2.60
N ALA A 32 -9.84 -8.24 -2.28
CA ALA A 32 -9.22 -7.41 -1.24
C ALA A 32 -9.24 -8.11 0.12
N PRO A 33 -8.17 -7.93 0.92
CA PRO A 33 -8.24 -8.35 2.32
C PRO A 33 -9.37 -7.63 3.03
N THR A 34 -9.83 -8.20 4.12
CA THR A 34 -10.84 -7.55 4.97
C THR A 34 -10.32 -6.22 5.50
N LYS A 35 -11.19 -5.22 5.59
CA LYS A 35 -10.83 -3.94 6.22
C LYS A 35 -10.26 -4.20 7.61
N GLY A 36 -9.22 -3.46 7.96
CA GLY A 36 -8.51 -3.64 9.22
C GLY A 36 -7.39 -4.66 9.14
N THR A 37 -7.25 -5.39 8.03
CA THR A 37 -6.11 -6.29 7.85
C THR A 37 -4.82 -5.47 7.86
N ARG A 38 -3.83 -5.94 8.59
CA ARG A 38 -2.53 -5.28 8.69
C ARG A 38 -1.52 -5.97 7.78
N GLY A 39 -0.51 -5.22 7.39
CA GLY A 39 0.53 -5.75 6.55
C GLY A 39 1.84 -4.98 6.70
N THR A 40 2.87 -5.49 6.06
CA THR A 40 4.20 -4.90 6.07
C THR A 40 4.54 -4.43 4.68
N VAL A 41 4.96 -3.17 4.57
CA VAL A 41 5.36 -2.58 3.28
C VAL A 41 6.66 -3.21 2.82
N ARG A 42 6.67 -3.66 1.56
CA ARG A 42 7.85 -4.20 0.90
C ARG A 42 8.51 -3.20 -0.04
N GLY A 43 7.79 -2.13 -0.41
CA GLY A 43 8.29 -1.10 -1.29
C GLY A 43 7.17 -0.40 -2.01
N VAL A 44 7.55 0.54 -2.89
CA VAL A 44 6.66 1.22 -3.83
C VAL A 44 7.24 1.01 -5.21
N ASP A 45 6.43 0.51 -6.15
CA ASP A 45 6.91 0.29 -7.52
C ASP A 45 6.92 1.60 -8.33
N ASP A 46 7.35 1.50 -9.58
CA ASP A 46 7.56 2.67 -10.43
C ASP A 46 6.26 3.30 -10.94
N ILE A 47 5.13 2.67 -10.72
CA ILE A 47 3.83 3.20 -11.12
C ILE A 47 2.93 3.57 -9.92
N GLY A 48 3.50 3.56 -8.72
CA GLY A 48 2.81 4.04 -7.53
C GLY A 48 2.01 2.99 -6.78
N ASN A 49 2.25 1.71 -7.03
CA ASN A 49 1.66 0.65 -6.23
C ASN A 49 2.46 0.45 -4.95
N LEU A 50 1.75 0.36 -3.84
CA LEU A 50 2.34 0.00 -2.57
C LEU A 50 2.39 -1.53 -2.49
N LEU A 51 3.60 -2.06 -2.43
CA LEU A 51 3.80 -3.50 -2.34
C LEU A 51 3.69 -3.91 -0.88
N VAL A 52 2.68 -4.70 -0.57
CA VAL A 52 2.37 -5.05 0.82
C VAL A 52 2.32 -6.57 0.97
N ARG A 53 2.90 -7.04 2.04
CA ARG A 53 2.71 -8.41 2.50
C ARG A 53 1.69 -8.37 3.62
N TRP A 54 0.45 -8.74 3.30
CA TRP A 54 -0.63 -8.73 4.27
C TRP A 54 -0.51 -9.92 5.23
N ASP A 55 -0.85 -9.70 6.49
CA ASP A 55 -0.71 -10.72 7.53
C ASP A 55 -1.62 -11.93 7.31
N ASN A 56 -2.68 -11.77 6.51
CA ASN A 56 -3.58 -12.87 6.15
C ASN A 56 -3.06 -13.73 4.99
N GLY A 57 -1.86 -13.47 4.49
CA GLY A 57 -1.26 -14.19 3.39
C GLY A 57 -1.54 -13.62 2.00
N SER A 58 -2.40 -12.60 1.89
CA SER A 58 -2.65 -11.96 0.61
C SER A 58 -1.42 -11.18 0.15
N GLY A 59 -1.13 -11.24 -1.16
CA GLY A 59 -0.09 -10.44 -1.78
C GLY A 59 -0.63 -9.32 -2.66
N LEU A 60 -1.90 -8.97 -2.52
CA LEU A 60 -2.52 -7.93 -3.34
C LEU A 60 -1.98 -6.56 -2.98
N ASN A 61 -1.43 -5.85 -3.98
CA ASN A 61 -0.84 -4.53 -3.76
C ASN A 61 -1.93 -3.46 -3.66
N ALA A 62 -1.64 -2.40 -2.93
CA ALA A 62 -2.53 -1.24 -2.84
C ALA A 62 -2.11 -0.19 -3.87
N VAL A 63 -3.07 0.36 -4.60
CA VAL A 63 -2.82 1.45 -5.57
C VAL A 63 -2.96 2.76 -4.82
N LEU A 64 -1.84 3.42 -4.55
CA LEU A 64 -1.84 4.69 -3.82
C LEU A 64 -2.59 5.74 -4.64
N GLY A 65 -3.49 6.46 -3.98
CA GLY A 65 -4.39 7.41 -4.63
C GLY A 65 -5.75 6.81 -5.00
N VAL A 66 -5.89 5.50 -5.01
CA VAL A 66 -7.16 4.79 -5.27
C VAL A 66 -7.58 4.01 -4.04
N ASP A 67 -6.70 3.12 -3.60
CA ASP A 67 -6.93 2.36 -2.37
C ASP A 67 -6.42 3.17 -1.18
N VAL A 68 -6.98 2.93 -0.01
CA VAL A 68 -6.61 3.68 1.18
C VAL A 68 -6.03 2.74 2.23
N VAL A 69 -4.83 3.07 2.67
CA VAL A 69 -4.18 2.41 3.80
C VAL A 69 -3.75 3.49 4.79
N ARG A 70 -3.55 3.11 6.03
CA ARG A 70 -2.98 4.01 7.02
C ARG A 70 -1.77 3.38 7.68
N LYS A 71 -0.78 4.19 8.00
CA LYS A 71 0.38 3.71 8.74
C LYS A 71 -0.01 3.50 10.19
N ILE A 72 0.51 2.44 10.76
CA ILE A 72 0.32 2.14 12.19
C ILE A 72 1.68 1.99 12.84
N ARG A 73 1.72 2.33 14.11
CA ARG A 73 2.90 2.07 14.93
C ARG A 73 2.78 0.65 15.44
N GLY A 74 3.77 -0.16 15.08
CA GLY A 74 3.61 -1.53 15.45
C GLY A 74 4.77 -2.15 16.06
#